data_31b2448cde88fc59f15c6fb283369387
#
_entry.id   31b2448cde88fc59f15c6fb283369387
#
_cell.length_a   1.000
_cell.length_b   1.000
_cell.length_c   1.000
_cell.angle_alpha   90.00
_cell.angle_beta   90.00
_cell.angle_gamma   90.00
#
_symmetry.space_group_name_H-M   'P 1'
#
loop_
_entity.id
_entity.type
_entity.pdbx_description
1 polymer ?
#
loop_
_entity_poly.entity_id
_entity_poly.type
_entity_poly.pdbx_seq_one_letter_code
_entity_poly.pdbx_strand_id
1 'polypeptide(L)'
;WKKRIAYVETTIERGQSRWVGEGQNLSFEICQAMKHIVSTSTGEYYWSERTKTKMQEIRMGYGFINMGESILLRQSIGEVQWYTFAGGLANYLLADAISMPDVVKPNNLFIKIKTDMKMDQLQLLISENIKNEIEPLFATTVLDGLKFSECLPEGLGKQVFKERFKSPLAIETIRSQPIRFTVEA
;
A
#
# COMPACT_ATOMS: atom_id res chain seq x y z
N TRP A 1 -8.12 -18.96 22.01
CA TRP A 1 -7.53 -20.30 21.74
C TRP A 1 -6.95 -20.99 23.00
N LYS A 2 -7.41 -20.64 24.21
CA LYS A 2 -6.86 -21.25 25.45
C LYS A 2 -7.11 -22.75 25.59
N LYS A 3 -8.06 -23.34 24.86
CA LYS A 3 -8.41 -24.77 25.00
C LYS A 3 -8.31 -25.59 23.70
N ARG A 4 -7.83 -25.01 22.58
CA ARG A 4 -7.79 -25.67 21.26
C ARG A 4 -9.11 -26.37 20.85
N ILE A 5 -10.24 -25.86 21.33
CA ILE A 5 -11.57 -26.36 21.05
C ILE A 5 -12.29 -25.33 20.18
N ALA A 6 -12.80 -25.75 19.03
CA ALA A 6 -13.70 -24.95 18.20
C ALA A 6 -15.13 -25.49 18.43
N TYR A 7 -16.02 -24.59 18.81
CA TYR A 7 -17.46 -24.88 18.84
C TYR A 7 -18.01 -24.56 17.46
N VAL A 8 -18.67 -25.52 16.86
CA VAL A 8 -19.25 -25.38 15.52
C VAL A 8 -20.71 -25.81 15.56
N GLU A 9 -21.54 -25.14 14.79
CA GLU A 9 -22.93 -25.48 14.57
C GLU A 9 -23.20 -25.58 13.06
N THR A 10 -24.17 -26.38 12.69
CA THR A 10 -24.57 -26.52 11.29
C THR A 10 -25.35 -25.28 10.86
N THR A 11 -25.00 -24.73 9.70
CA THR A 11 -25.74 -23.63 9.07
C THR A 11 -26.03 -23.94 7.63
N ILE A 12 -27.19 -23.48 7.14
CA ILE A 12 -27.55 -23.52 5.73
C ILE A 12 -27.00 -22.30 4.96
N GLU A 13 -26.49 -21.31 5.66
CA GLU A 13 -25.89 -20.14 5.05
C GLU A 13 -24.49 -20.46 4.53
N ARG A 14 -24.17 -19.98 3.33
CA ARG A 14 -22.81 -20.04 2.80
C ARG A 14 -21.94 -19.03 3.54
N GLY A 15 -21.13 -19.52 4.48
CA GLY A 15 -20.11 -18.71 5.13
C GLY A 15 -19.06 -18.24 4.12
N GLN A 16 -18.72 -16.96 4.17
CA GLN A 16 -17.51 -16.46 3.51
C GLN A 16 -16.33 -16.63 4.46
N SER A 17 -15.33 -17.37 4.02
CA SER A 17 -14.06 -17.45 4.74
C SER A 17 -13.44 -16.06 4.79
N ARG A 18 -13.29 -15.51 5.98
CA ARG A 18 -12.64 -14.24 6.20
C ARG A 18 -11.27 -14.48 6.82
N TRP A 19 -10.23 -14.09 6.13
CA TRP A 19 -8.90 -14.11 6.72
C TRP A 19 -8.79 -12.99 7.76
N VAL A 20 -8.61 -13.35 9.02
CA VAL A 20 -8.49 -12.42 10.16
C VAL A 20 -7.02 -12.30 10.55
N GLY A 21 -6.14 -12.04 9.61
CA GLY A 21 -4.74 -11.78 9.85
C GLY A 21 -4.37 -10.36 9.44
N GLU A 22 -3.35 -9.79 10.05
CA GLU A 22 -2.73 -8.59 9.51
C GLU A 22 -2.10 -8.92 8.15
N GLY A 23 -2.38 -8.09 7.14
CA GLY A 23 -1.80 -8.25 5.81
C GLY A 23 -0.28 -8.10 5.90
N GLN A 24 0.46 -8.99 5.21
CA GLN A 24 1.91 -8.86 5.13
C GLN A 24 2.31 -7.60 4.36
N ASN A 25 3.41 -6.98 4.78
CA ASN A 25 4.03 -5.92 4.00
C ASN A 25 4.58 -6.52 2.70
N LEU A 26 4.10 -6.03 1.58
CA LEU A 26 4.59 -6.38 0.25
C LEU A 26 5.81 -5.53 -0.11
N SER A 27 6.72 -6.09 -0.89
CA SER A 27 7.85 -5.34 -1.42
C SER A 27 7.42 -4.35 -2.51
N PHE A 28 8.27 -3.37 -2.78
CA PHE A 28 8.06 -2.38 -3.82
C PHE A 28 7.81 -3.03 -5.19
N GLU A 29 8.62 -4.02 -5.57
CA GLU A 29 8.52 -4.68 -6.86
C GLU A 29 7.17 -5.39 -7.05
N ILE A 30 6.67 -6.05 -6.01
CA ILE A 30 5.35 -6.69 -6.07
C ILE A 30 4.26 -5.64 -6.28
N CYS A 31 4.32 -4.53 -5.54
CA CYS A 31 3.34 -3.46 -5.69
C CYS A 31 3.42 -2.78 -7.06
N GLN A 32 4.62 -2.58 -7.60
CA GLN A 32 4.78 -2.04 -8.96
C GLN A 32 4.31 -3.02 -10.04
N ALA A 33 4.53 -4.32 -9.87
CA ALA A 33 3.95 -5.34 -10.75
C ALA A 33 2.41 -5.33 -10.71
N MET A 34 1.81 -5.17 -9.54
CA MET A 34 0.36 -5.00 -9.40
C MET A 34 -0.12 -3.73 -10.11
N LYS A 35 0.58 -2.60 -9.93
CA LYS A 35 0.30 -1.34 -10.63
C LYS A 35 0.33 -1.54 -12.14
N HIS A 36 1.38 -2.20 -12.64
CA HIS A 36 1.54 -2.49 -14.06
C HIS A 36 0.38 -3.34 -14.61
N ILE A 37 0.02 -4.42 -13.92
CA ILE A 37 -1.09 -5.29 -14.34
C ILE A 37 -2.43 -4.55 -14.36
N VAL A 38 -2.67 -3.65 -13.41
CA VAL A 38 -3.92 -2.87 -13.36
C VAL A 38 -3.96 -1.81 -14.46
N SER A 39 -2.82 -1.16 -14.76
CA SER A 39 -2.75 -0.05 -15.72
C SER A 39 -2.52 -0.47 -17.18
N THR A 40 -2.19 -1.74 -17.44
CA THR A 40 -1.88 -2.23 -18.79
C THR A 40 -2.57 -3.55 -19.09
N SER A 41 -2.68 -3.91 -20.36
CA SER A 41 -3.19 -5.22 -20.82
C SER A 41 -2.10 -6.19 -21.29
N THR A 42 -0.85 -5.95 -20.87
CA THR A 42 0.29 -6.78 -21.27
C THR A 42 0.21 -8.17 -20.64
N GLY A 43 0.47 -9.22 -21.42
CA GLY A 43 0.53 -10.60 -20.92
C GLY A 43 -0.83 -11.32 -20.75
N GLU A 44 -1.93 -10.70 -21.13
CA GLU A 44 -3.28 -11.29 -20.98
C GLU A 44 -3.49 -12.59 -21.75
N TYR A 45 -2.71 -12.86 -22.78
CA TYR A 45 -2.84 -14.09 -23.58
C TYR A 45 -2.52 -15.37 -22.79
N TYR A 46 -1.82 -15.27 -21.66
CA TYR A 46 -1.59 -16.41 -20.75
C TYR A 46 -2.71 -16.64 -19.75
N TRP A 47 -3.68 -15.73 -19.67
CA TRP A 47 -4.70 -15.77 -18.64
C TRP A 47 -5.93 -16.55 -19.10
N SER A 48 -6.61 -17.21 -18.15
CA SER A 48 -7.92 -17.78 -18.39
C SER A 48 -8.95 -16.68 -18.68
N GLU A 49 -10.02 -17.02 -19.40
CA GLU A 49 -11.11 -16.06 -19.69
C GLU A 49 -11.73 -15.50 -18.40
N ARG A 50 -11.87 -16.33 -17.37
CA ARG A 50 -12.34 -15.87 -16.05
C ARG A 50 -11.43 -14.80 -15.46
N THR A 51 -10.10 -14.98 -15.57
CA THR A 51 -9.13 -14.02 -15.08
C THR A 51 -9.20 -12.72 -15.87
N LYS A 52 -9.30 -12.79 -17.19
CA LYS A 52 -9.45 -11.62 -18.07
C LYS A 52 -10.68 -10.79 -17.70
N THR A 53 -11.84 -11.45 -17.58
CA THR A 53 -13.09 -10.79 -17.19
C THR A 53 -12.94 -10.09 -15.84
N LYS A 54 -12.36 -10.77 -14.84
CA LYS A 54 -12.16 -10.16 -13.51
C LYS A 54 -11.19 -8.99 -13.53
N MET A 55 -10.14 -9.07 -14.33
CA MET A 55 -9.21 -7.95 -14.49
C MET A 55 -9.81 -6.76 -15.22
N GLN A 56 -10.70 -6.99 -16.18
CA GLN A 56 -11.46 -5.89 -16.82
C GLN A 56 -12.33 -5.14 -15.81
N GLU A 57 -13.06 -5.86 -14.95
CA GLU A 57 -13.83 -5.25 -13.87
C GLU A 57 -12.94 -4.40 -12.93
N ILE A 58 -11.79 -4.95 -12.53
CA ILE A 58 -10.83 -4.22 -11.68
C ILE A 58 -10.34 -2.96 -12.38
N ARG A 59 -9.94 -3.05 -13.64
CA ARG A 59 -9.46 -1.90 -14.42
C ARG A 59 -10.51 -0.82 -14.63
N MET A 60 -11.78 -1.18 -14.76
CA MET A 60 -12.86 -0.19 -14.80
C MET A 60 -12.93 0.60 -13.48
N GLY A 61 -12.79 -0.06 -12.34
CA GLY A 61 -12.78 0.61 -11.03
C GLY A 61 -11.50 1.40 -10.74
N TYR A 62 -10.39 1.06 -11.39
CA TYR A 62 -9.08 1.67 -11.17
C TYR A 62 -8.49 2.36 -12.41
N GLY A 63 -9.33 2.79 -13.33
CA GLY A 63 -8.92 3.43 -14.59
C GLY A 63 -8.11 4.73 -14.42
N PHE A 64 -8.10 5.29 -13.22
CA PHE A 64 -7.27 6.45 -12.86
C PHE A 64 -5.80 6.09 -12.58
N ILE A 65 -5.45 4.79 -12.43
CA ILE A 65 -4.07 4.36 -12.16
C ILE A 65 -3.25 4.38 -13.44
N ASN A 66 -2.13 5.10 -13.42
CA ASN A 66 -1.17 5.16 -14.50
C ASN A 66 0.24 4.85 -14.02
N MET A 67 1.08 4.27 -14.90
CA MET A 67 2.50 4.10 -14.63
C MET A 67 3.22 5.45 -14.60
N GLY A 68 4.29 5.52 -13.80
CA GLY A 68 5.16 6.70 -13.76
C GLY A 68 4.63 7.88 -12.94
N GLU A 69 3.46 7.78 -12.32
CA GLU A 69 2.89 8.82 -11.46
C GLU A 69 2.25 8.22 -10.21
N SER A 70 2.11 9.01 -9.16
CA SER A 70 1.27 8.69 -8.01
C SER A 70 -0.02 9.51 -8.03
N ILE A 71 -1.11 8.97 -7.48
CA ILE A 71 -2.45 9.55 -7.66
C ILE A 71 -3.06 9.86 -6.30
N LEU A 72 -3.50 11.09 -6.14
CA LEU A 72 -4.40 11.50 -5.06
C LEU A 72 -5.85 11.35 -5.56
N LEU A 73 -6.60 10.45 -4.94
CA LEU A 73 -8.02 10.25 -5.23
C LEU A 73 -8.85 10.74 -4.05
N ARG A 74 -9.75 11.71 -4.30
CA ARG A 74 -10.77 12.09 -3.32
C ARG A 74 -11.96 11.14 -3.45
N GLN A 75 -12.13 10.27 -2.46
CA GLN A 75 -13.24 9.31 -2.44
C GLN A 75 -14.53 9.90 -1.86
N SER A 76 -14.40 10.79 -0.89
CA SER A 76 -15.53 11.46 -0.25
C SER A 76 -15.11 12.76 0.39
N ILE A 77 -16.07 13.49 0.94
CA ILE A 77 -15.79 14.68 1.76
C ILE A 77 -14.94 14.23 2.96
N GLY A 78 -13.80 14.88 3.16
CA GLY A 78 -12.88 14.57 4.26
C GLY A 78 -11.98 13.36 4.08
N GLU A 79 -12.02 12.65 2.94
CA GLU A 79 -11.18 11.47 2.73
C GLU A 79 -10.48 11.48 1.36
N VAL A 80 -9.16 11.36 1.40
CA VAL A 80 -8.29 11.24 0.22
C VAL A 80 -7.44 10.00 0.34
N GLN A 81 -7.25 9.28 -0.75
CA GLN A 81 -6.31 8.16 -0.84
C GLN A 81 -5.17 8.53 -1.79
N TRP A 82 -3.94 8.44 -1.29
CA TRP A 82 -2.76 8.63 -2.10
C TRP A 82 -2.21 7.29 -2.57
N TYR A 83 -2.49 6.94 -3.81
CA TYR A 83 -2.04 5.70 -4.46
C TYR A 83 -0.58 5.81 -4.92
N THR A 84 0.31 5.23 -4.16
CA THR A 84 1.76 5.21 -4.40
C THR A 84 2.22 3.90 -5.02
N PHE A 85 1.61 2.78 -4.63
CA PHE A 85 2.08 1.42 -4.89
C PHE A 85 3.54 1.19 -4.43
N ALA A 86 3.93 1.83 -3.34
CA ALA A 86 5.29 1.79 -2.82
C ALA A 86 5.59 0.58 -1.91
N GLY A 87 4.56 -0.18 -1.53
CA GLY A 87 4.67 -1.24 -0.54
C GLY A 87 4.44 -0.73 0.89
N GLY A 88 4.09 -1.65 1.80
CA GLY A 88 3.61 -1.28 3.12
C GLY A 88 4.60 -0.48 3.94
N LEU A 89 5.88 -0.88 3.95
CA LEU A 89 6.90 -0.17 4.70
C LEU A 89 7.19 1.22 4.13
N ALA A 90 7.36 1.33 2.81
CA ALA A 90 7.62 2.62 2.19
C ALA A 90 6.45 3.57 2.40
N ASN A 91 5.21 3.07 2.30
CA ASN A 91 4.02 3.86 2.59
C ASN A 91 3.94 4.30 4.05
N TYR A 92 4.39 3.47 4.98
CA TYR A 92 4.48 3.87 6.39
C TYR A 92 5.47 5.04 6.58
N LEU A 93 6.67 4.94 5.98
CA LEU A 93 7.67 6.00 6.05
C LEU A 93 7.22 7.30 5.34
N LEU A 94 6.57 7.18 4.20
CA LEU A 94 5.99 8.32 3.49
C LEU A 94 4.87 8.99 4.29
N ALA A 95 4.03 8.20 4.95
CA ALA A 95 2.96 8.71 5.80
C ALA A 95 3.50 9.49 7.00
N ASP A 96 4.56 9.00 7.63
CA ASP A 96 5.25 9.68 8.72
C ASP A 96 5.88 11.00 8.24
N ALA A 97 6.53 10.99 7.08
CA ALA A 97 7.15 12.17 6.50
C ALA A 97 6.16 13.30 6.16
N ILE A 98 4.92 12.96 5.80
CA ILE A 98 3.88 13.98 5.53
C ILE A 98 3.52 14.73 6.82
N SER A 99 3.75 14.15 8.00
CA SER A 99 3.51 14.77 9.31
C SER A 99 2.10 15.35 9.50
N MET A 100 1.10 14.75 8.87
CA MET A 100 -0.30 15.15 9.05
C MET A 100 -0.90 14.37 10.23
N PRO A 101 -1.63 15.06 11.15
CA PRO A 101 -2.19 14.41 12.34
C PRO A 101 -3.25 13.34 11.99
N ASP A 102 -3.87 13.44 10.82
CA ASP A 102 -4.99 12.61 10.41
C ASP A 102 -4.61 11.60 9.30
N VAL A 103 -3.35 11.20 9.20
CA VAL A 103 -2.97 10.08 8.35
C VAL A 103 -3.50 8.79 8.96
N VAL A 104 -4.47 8.21 8.28
CA VAL A 104 -5.02 6.91 8.67
C VAL A 104 -4.14 5.81 8.07
N LYS A 105 -3.89 4.79 8.87
CA LYS A 105 -3.07 3.61 8.62
C LYS A 105 -2.76 3.34 7.12
N PRO A 106 -1.50 3.46 6.70
CA PRO A 106 -1.08 3.15 5.35
C PRO A 106 -1.21 1.65 5.06
N ASN A 107 -1.40 1.27 3.80
CA ASN A 107 -1.34 -0.11 3.36
C ASN A 107 -0.30 -0.27 2.22
N ASN A 108 -0.26 -1.43 1.59
CA ASN A 108 0.74 -1.72 0.55
C ASN A 108 0.60 -0.85 -0.71
N LEU A 109 -0.60 -0.36 -1.01
CA LEU A 109 -0.93 0.29 -2.28
C LEU A 109 -1.14 1.79 -2.14
N PHE A 110 -1.68 2.24 -1.02
CA PHE A 110 -2.02 3.65 -0.80
C PHE A 110 -1.91 4.07 0.66
N ILE A 111 -1.89 5.39 0.85
CA ILE A 111 -1.97 6.06 2.15
C ILE A 111 -3.33 6.76 2.20
N LYS A 112 -4.11 6.47 3.23
CA LYS A 112 -5.39 7.12 3.49
C LYS A 112 -5.16 8.36 4.34
N ILE A 113 -5.68 9.50 3.90
CA ILE A 113 -5.53 10.80 4.55
C ILE A 113 -6.92 11.36 4.81
N LYS A 114 -7.22 11.71 6.05
CA LYS A 114 -8.44 12.44 6.40
C LYS A 114 -8.15 13.93 6.34
N THR A 115 -8.78 14.62 5.40
CA THR A 115 -8.56 16.06 5.24
C THR A 115 -9.64 16.71 4.38
N ASP A 116 -10.03 17.92 4.76
CA ASP A 116 -10.89 18.79 3.96
C ASP A 116 -10.08 19.76 3.08
N MET A 117 -8.75 19.65 3.11
CA MET A 117 -7.85 20.48 2.31
C MET A 117 -8.16 20.35 0.82
N LYS A 118 -8.00 21.42 0.06
CA LYS A 118 -8.10 21.38 -1.40
C LYS A 118 -7.00 20.49 -1.98
N MET A 119 -7.29 19.81 -3.09
CA MET A 119 -6.40 18.81 -3.68
C MET A 119 -5.06 19.40 -4.14
N ASP A 120 -5.07 20.62 -4.68
CA ASP A 120 -3.86 21.37 -5.07
C ASP A 120 -2.96 21.70 -3.87
N GLN A 121 -3.54 22.12 -2.78
CA GLN A 121 -2.83 22.39 -1.53
C GLN A 121 -2.24 21.11 -0.92
N LEU A 122 -3.04 20.05 -0.91
CA LEU A 122 -2.58 18.73 -0.41
C LEU A 122 -1.43 18.18 -1.27
N GLN A 123 -1.53 18.28 -2.59
CA GLN A 123 -0.47 17.87 -3.52
C GLN A 123 0.83 18.64 -3.25
N LEU A 124 0.75 19.96 -3.07
CA LEU A 124 1.91 20.79 -2.76
C LEU A 124 2.55 20.40 -1.43
N LEU A 125 1.74 20.28 -0.39
CA LEU A 125 2.19 19.89 0.94
C LEU A 125 2.91 18.53 0.94
N ILE A 126 2.33 17.54 0.28
CA ILE A 126 2.96 16.22 0.16
C ILE A 126 4.28 16.34 -0.60
N SER A 127 4.28 17.05 -1.75
CA SER A 127 5.47 17.21 -2.58
C SER A 127 6.62 17.92 -1.86
N GLU A 128 6.33 18.84 -0.96
CA GLU A 128 7.32 19.54 -0.16
C GLU A 128 7.88 18.63 0.96
N ASN A 129 7.00 17.96 1.68
CA ASN A 129 7.39 17.16 2.84
C ASN A 129 8.20 15.92 2.46
N ILE A 130 7.86 15.24 1.36
CA ILE A 130 8.60 14.06 0.93
C ILE A 130 9.97 14.38 0.32
N LYS A 131 10.30 15.65 0.01
CA LYS A 131 11.63 16.06 -0.43
C LYS A 131 12.68 16.00 0.68
N ASN A 132 12.25 16.13 1.93
CA ASN A 132 13.13 16.03 3.09
C ASN A 132 13.69 14.61 3.21
N GLU A 133 14.84 14.47 3.85
CA GLU A 133 15.42 13.17 4.11
C GLU A 133 14.47 12.37 5.02
N ILE A 134 14.00 11.24 4.51
CA ILE A 134 13.14 10.33 5.24
C ILE A 134 14.07 9.32 5.92
N GLU A 135 14.41 9.58 7.16
CA GLU A 135 15.13 8.57 7.94
C GLU A 135 14.23 7.37 8.15
N PRO A 136 14.74 6.16 7.88
CA PRO A 136 13.99 4.96 8.18
C PRO A 136 13.89 4.81 9.71
N LEU A 137 12.80 5.32 10.28
CA LEU A 137 12.41 5.00 11.65
C LEU A 137 12.16 3.50 11.75
N PHE A 138 13.17 2.79 12.22
CA PHE A 138 13.03 1.38 12.53
C PHE A 138 12.25 1.23 13.83
N ALA A 139 10.95 1.29 13.76
CA ALA A 139 10.15 0.75 14.83
C ALA A 139 10.38 -0.76 14.88
N THR A 140 10.83 -1.25 16.00
CA THR A 140 10.98 -2.70 16.29
C THR A 140 9.70 -3.48 15.94
N THR A 141 8.54 -2.86 16.07
CA THR A 141 7.23 -3.39 15.69
C THR A 141 7.11 -3.84 14.23
N VAL A 142 7.93 -3.31 13.32
CA VAL A 142 7.90 -3.71 11.91
C VAL A 142 8.67 -5.01 11.67
N LEU A 143 9.64 -5.32 12.54
CA LEU A 143 10.36 -6.60 12.52
C LEU A 143 9.51 -7.74 13.11
N ASP A 144 8.59 -7.42 14.02
CA ASP A 144 7.73 -8.42 14.70
C ASP A 144 6.83 -9.19 13.73
N GLY A 145 6.59 -8.67 12.53
CA GLY A 145 5.86 -9.36 11.45
C GLY A 145 6.71 -10.33 10.63
N LEU A 146 8.03 -10.38 10.82
CA LEU A 146 8.90 -11.32 10.13
C LEU A 146 9.05 -12.60 10.95
N LYS A 147 8.63 -13.73 10.37
CA LYS A 147 8.85 -15.03 10.99
C LYS A 147 10.36 -15.24 11.25
N PHE A 148 10.74 -15.58 12.49
CA PHE A 148 12.13 -15.73 12.93
C PHE A 148 12.94 -14.43 13.06
N SER A 149 12.30 -13.26 13.14
CA SER A 149 13.00 -12.00 13.41
C SER A 149 13.81 -12.04 14.71
N GLU A 150 13.35 -12.76 15.70
CA GLU A 150 14.01 -12.98 17.00
C GLU A 150 15.36 -13.71 16.87
N CYS A 151 15.58 -14.44 15.78
CA CYS A 151 16.81 -15.17 15.50
C CYS A 151 17.88 -14.32 14.78
N LEU A 152 17.54 -13.09 14.39
CA LEU A 152 18.47 -12.21 13.69
C LEU A 152 19.38 -11.50 14.68
N PRO A 153 20.71 -11.48 14.46
CA PRO A 153 21.64 -10.67 15.23
C PRO A 153 21.25 -9.19 15.21
N GLU A 154 21.50 -8.49 16.31
CA GLU A 154 21.26 -7.06 16.43
C GLU A 154 21.95 -6.29 15.28
N GLY A 155 21.21 -5.46 14.57
CA GLY A 155 21.70 -4.73 13.39
C GLY A 155 21.47 -5.42 12.05
N LEU A 156 21.49 -6.75 11.96
CA LEU A 156 21.24 -7.47 10.72
C LEU A 156 19.75 -7.40 10.32
N GLY A 157 18.85 -7.31 11.28
CA GLY A 157 17.42 -7.12 11.05
C GLY A 157 17.13 -5.86 10.22
N LYS A 158 17.82 -4.75 10.48
CA LYS A 158 17.69 -3.50 9.73
C LYS A 158 18.13 -3.67 8.27
N GLN A 159 19.25 -4.37 8.04
CA GLN A 159 19.79 -4.58 6.71
C GLN A 159 18.88 -5.51 5.89
N VAL A 160 18.49 -6.65 6.43
CA VAL A 160 17.56 -7.59 5.80
C VAL A 160 16.24 -6.91 5.45
N PHE A 161 15.76 -6.05 6.33
CA PHE A 161 14.52 -5.34 6.11
C PHE A 161 14.63 -4.33 4.96
N LYS A 162 15.72 -3.54 4.92
CA LYS A 162 16.00 -2.61 3.80
C LYS A 162 16.09 -3.34 2.47
N GLU A 163 16.85 -4.43 2.44
CA GLU A 163 17.06 -5.20 1.21
C GLU A 163 15.79 -5.91 0.74
N ARG A 164 15.03 -6.50 1.67
CA ARG A 164 13.82 -7.26 1.34
C ARG A 164 12.70 -6.39 0.80
N PHE A 165 12.50 -5.20 1.36
CA PHE A 165 11.37 -4.34 0.99
C PHE A 165 11.77 -3.20 0.05
N LYS A 166 13.06 -2.98 -0.18
CA LYS A 166 13.61 -1.93 -1.05
C LYS A 166 12.99 -0.56 -0.82
N SER A 167 12.74 -0.23 0.44
CA SER A 167 12.07 1.01 0.83
C SER A 167 12.79 2.27 0.36
N PRO A 168 14.14 2.36 0.39
CA PRO A 168 14.84 3.53 -0.14
C PRO A 168 14.56 3.75 -1.63
N LEU A 169 14.61 2.68 -2.44
CA LEU A 169 14.29 2.76 -3.87
C LEU A 169 12.83 3.16 -4.11
N ALA A 170 11.90 2.63 -3.31
CA ALA A 170 10.49 2.99 -3.39
C ALA A 170 10.27 4.47 -3.09
N ILE A 171 10.86 4.99 -2.02
CA ILE A 171 10.76 6.39 -1.62
C ILE A 171 11.34 7.31 -2.69
N GLU A 172 12.53 7.00 -3.21
CA GLU A 172 13.18 7.78 -4.27
C GLU A 172 12.32 7.79 -5.55
N THR A 173 11.75 6.63 -5.92
CA THR A 173 10.87 6.54 -7.07
C THR A 173 9.63 7.41 -6.90
N ILE A 174 8.97 7.36 -5.73
CA ILE A 174 7.77 8.17 -5.47
C ILE A 174 8.12 9.68 -5.44
N ARG A 175 9.27 10.06 -4.92
CA ARG A 175 9.76 11.45 -4.92
C ARG A 175 9.97 12.00 -6.33
N SER A 176 10.46 11.17 -7.24
CA SER A 176 10.76 11.56 -8.62
C SER A 176 9.52 11.58 -9.53
N GLN A 177 8.44 10.93 -9.11
CA GLN A 177 7.20 10.86 -9.88
C GLN A 177 6.31 12.09 -9.65
N PRO A 178 5.61 12.56 -10.69
CA PRO A 178 4.56 13.56 -10.50
C PRO A 178 3.43 12.98 -9.66
N ILE A 179 2.88 13.82 -8.80
CA ILE A 179 1.66 13.54 -8.06
C ILE A 179 0.51 14.16 -8.84
N ARG A 180 -0.42 13.36 -9.32
CA ARG A 180 -1.64 13.85 -9.96
C ARG A 180 -2.82 13.66 -9.02
N PHE A 181 -3.86 14.47 -9.17
CA PHE A 181 -5.09 14.28 -8.41
C PHE A 181 -6.29 14.07 -9.33
N THR A 182 -7.25 13.30 -8.82
CA THR A 182 -8.54 13.09 -9.45
C THR A 182 -9.63 13.03 -8.38
N VAL A 183 -10.87 13.19 -8.81
CA VAL A 183 -12.05 13.06 -7.96
C VAL A 183 -12.88 11.93 -8.51
N GLU A 184 -13.39 11.09 -7.64
CA GLU A 184 -14.34 10.05 -8.04
C GLU A 184 -15.62 10.73 -8.52
N ALA A 185 -16.09 10.35 -9.72
CA ALA A 185 -17.25 10.97 -10.38
C ALA A 185 -18.56 10.45 -9.78
#